data_e499e0d091fc694e45dbdab89acc801d
#
_entry.id   e499e0d091fc694e45dbdab89acc801d
#
_cell.length_a   1.000
_cell.length_b   1.000
_cell.length_c   1.000
_cell.angle_alpha   90.00
_cell.angle_beta   90.00
_cell.angle_gamma   90.00
#
_symmetry.space_group_name_H-M   'P 1'
#
loop_
_entity.id
_entity.type
_entity.pdbx_description
1 polymer ?
#
loop_
_entity_poly.entity_id
_entity_poly.type
_entity_poly.pdbx_seq_one_letter_code
_entity_poly.pdbx_strand_id
1 'polypeptide(L)'
;TCALPIFPINPHDEGAAISGSIALKGARIDDVVLNRYQEEIEPNSPRIVMFSPLETALPYYADFGWVVDQGIEIELPDGETIWSADRDKLIPSQPVKLSWQNGQGLRFEREIAVDENYMFTITDRVINDGTRSLLLYPYGLISRTDEPDTLGFFILHEGPLGVFDGTLQELTYDDLRDNPAETVQSTGGWIGITDKYWLAALIPDQNIPMTGRFYYTNTGSREKFQVDYLLEGKPLAPAGRIEVTNRLFAGAKVVTLLDQYESDFG
;
A
#
# COMPACT_ATOMS: atom_id res chain seq x y z
N THR A 1 28.64 -1.51 0.08
CA THR A 1 27.20 -1.29 -0.07
C THR A 1 26.53 -1.77 1.20
N CYS A 2 26.11 -0.83 2.06
CA CYS A 2 25.28 -1.18 3.19
C CYS A 2 23.93 -1.63 2.60
N ALA A 3 23.55 -2.89 2.79
CA ALA A 3 22.23 -3.35 2.39
C ALA A 3 21.18 -2.50 3.13
N LEU A 4 20.13 -2.06 2.42
CA LEU A 4 19.02 -1.37 3.07
C LEU A 4 18.41 -2.28 4.12
N PRO A 5 18.02 -1.77 5.30
CA PRO A 5 17.42 -2.61 6.32
C PRO A 5 16.05 -3.09 5.83
N ILE A 6 15.91 -4.41 5.67
CA ILE A 6 14.66 -5.08 5.26
C ILE A 6 14.15 -5.95 6.38
N PHE A 7 12.84 -6.23 6.35
CA PHE A 7 12.15 -7.07 7.30
C PHE A 7 11.42 -8.21 6.56
N PRO A 8 11.82 -9.49 6.74
CA PRO A 8 11.32 -10.58 5.91
C PRO A 8 9.87 -10.95 6.21
N ILE A 9 9.14 -11.31 5.14
CA ILE A 9 7.78 -11.84 5.15
C ILE A 9 7.84 -13.34 4.85
N ASN A 10 7.24 -14.17 5.72
CA ASN A 10 7.18 -15.64 5.59
C ASN A 10 8.52 -16.28 5.17
N PRO A 11 9.65 -15.95 5.82
CA PRO A 11 10.93 -16.51 5.43
C PRO A 11 10.92 -18.03 5.63
N HIS A 12 11.39 -18.77 4.62
CA HIS A 12 11.52 -20.24 4.65
C HIS A 12 10.20 -21.03 4.72
N ASP A 13 9.05 -20.42 4.48
CA ASP A 13 7.77 -21.11 4.38
C ASP A 13 7.37 -21.28 2.91
N GLU A 14 7.73 -22.42 2.32
CA GLU A 14 7.39 -22.76 0.93
C GLU A 14 5.86 -22.96 0.73
N GLY A 15 5.09 -23.15 1.80
CA GLY A 15 3.63 -23.29 1.78
C GLY A 15 2.88 -21.96 1.84
N ALA A 16 3.54 -20.89 2.27
CA ALA A 16 2.94 -19.57 2.34
C ALA A 16 2.50 -19.07 0.96
N ALA A 17 1.38 -18.33 0.90
CA ALA A 17 0.89 -17.77 -0.36
C ALA A 17 1.84 -16.71 -0.91
N ILE A 18 2.45 -15.94 -0.03
CA ILE A 18 3.41 -14.88 -0.34
C ILE A 18 4.68 -14.99 0.48
N SER A 19 5.76 -14.46 -0.07
CA SER A 19 7.04 -14.18 0.61
C SER A 19 7.59 -12.86 0.13
N GLY A 20 8.66 -12.36 0.76
CA GLY A 20 9.30 -11.11 0.39
C GLY A 20 9.84 -10.37 1.59
N SER A 21 9.76 -9.03 1.56
CA SER A 21 10.22 -8.19 2.64
C SER A 21 9.52 -6.83 2.70
N ILE A 22 9.58 -6.19 3.87
CA ILE A 22 9.18 -4.80 4.10
C ILE A 22 10.47 -3.98 4.21
N ALA A 23 10.55 -2.87 3.48
CA ALA A 23 11.64 -1.93 3.63
C ALA A 23 11.50 -1.20 4.97
N LEU A 24 12.46 -1.33 5.89
CA LEU A 24 12.47 -0.55 7.13
C LEU A 24 12.75 0.94 6.89
N LYS A 25 13.30 1.28 5.74
CA LYS A 25 13.39 2.66 5.26
C LYS A 25 12.08 3.03 4.58
N GLY A 26 11.32 3.94 5.18
CA GLY A 26 9.98 4.36 4.75
C GLY A 26 8.85 3.43 5.20
N ALA A 27 9.13 2.24 5.74
CA ALA A 27 8.15 1.22 6.12
C ALA A 27 7.22 0.81 4.97
N ARG A 28 7.78 0.69 3.74
CA ARG A 28 7.05 0.31 2.52
C ARG A 28 6.91 -1.20 2.39
N ILE A 29 5.79 -1.60 1.81
CA ILE A 29 5.56 -2.97 1.31
C ILE A 29 5.94 -2.94 -0.17
N ASP A 30 7.18 -3.31 -0.47
CA ASP A 30 7.77 -3.14 -1.79
C ASP A 30 8.47 -4.39 -2.35
N ASP A 31 8.43 -5.50 -1.63
CA ASP A 31 8.97 -6.78 -2.10
C ASP A 31 7.98 -7.90 -1.72
N VAL A 32 7.15 -8.29 -2.68
CA VAL A 32 6.12 -9.33 -2.51
C VAL A 32 6.15 -10.27 -3.70
N VAL A 33 6.34 -11.55 -3.41
CA VAL A 33 6.37 -12.65 -4.38
C VAL A 33 5.23 -13.61 -4.12
N LEU A 34 4.48 -13.98 -5.17
CA LEU A 34 3.37 -14.94 -5.10
C LEU A 34 3.88 -16.37 -5.25
N ASN A 35 4.05 -17.08 -4.14
CA ASN A 35 4.71 -18.39 -4.11
C ASN A 35 3.93 -19.50 -4.82
N ARG A 36 2.61 -19.35 -4.95
CA ARG A 36 1.72 -20.33 -5.58
C ARG A 36 1.64 -20.21 -7.11
N TYR A 37 2.31 -19.19 -7.70
CA TYR A 37 2.23 -18.87 -9.13
C TYR A 37 3.60 -18.67 -9.73
N GLN A 38 3.73 -19.06 -11.00
CA GLN A 38 4.92 -18.93 -11.81
C GLN A 38 4.59 -18.11 -13.06
N GLU A 39 5.60 -17.47 -13.65
CA GLU A 39 5.44 -16.68 -14.88
C GLU A 39 5.02 -17.55 -16.06
N GLU A 40 5.56 -18.76 -16.15
CA GLU A 40 5.29 -19.72 -17.21
C GLU A 40 4.96 -21.12 -16.63
N ILE A 41 4.46 -22.02 -17.49
CA ILE A 41 4.04 -23.38 -17.10
C ILE A 41 5.24 -24.31 -16.90
N GLU A 42 6.42 -23.96 -17.41
CA GLU A 42 7.62 -24.75 -17.33
C GLU A 42 8.07 -24.98 -15.89
N PRO A 43 8.49 -26.21 -15.56
CA PRO A 43 9.11 -26.48 -14.26
C PRO A 43 10.31 -25.56 -14.02
N ASN A 44 10.39 -24.90 -12.89
CA ASN A 44 11.42 -23.93 -12.49
C ASN A 44 11.29 -22.52 -13.13
N SER A 45 10.17 -22.18 -13.74
CA SER A 45 9.87 -20.77 -14.09
C SER A 45 9.93 -19.89 -12.83
N PRO A 46 10.37 -18.63 -12.94
CA PRO A 46 10.34 -17.68 -11.84
C PRO A 46 8.96 -17.55 -11.21
N ARG A 47 8.91 -17.21 -9.93
CA ARG A 47 7.67 -16.85 -9.25
C ARG A 47 7.20 -15.48 -9.70
N ILE A 48 5.90 -15.26 -9.63
CA ILE A 48 5.32 -13.94 -9.91
C ILE A 48 5.78 -12.93 -8.87
N VAL A 49 6.45 -11.88 -9.31
CA VAL A 49 6.81 -10.72 -8.49
C VAL A 49 5.66 -9.73 -8.52
N MET A 50 4.96 -9.61 -7.38
CA MET A 50 3.81 -8.70 -7.25
C MET A 50 4.27 -7.27 -6.96
N PHE A 51 5.23 -7.09 -6.07
CA PHE A 51 5.85 -5.81 -5.76
C PHE A 51 7.36 -5.87 -5.93
N SER A 52 7.95 -4.75 -6.36
CA SER A 52 9.38 -4.61 -6.62
C SER A 52 9.93 -3.34 -5.96
N PRO A 53 11.07 -3.42 -5.24
CA PRO A 53 11.69 -2.29 -4.54
C PRO A 53 12.04 -1.10 -5.44
N LEU A 54 12.16 0.09 -4.82
CA LEU A 54 12.52 1.35 -5.50
C LEU A 54 13.83 1.30 -6.27
N GLU A 55 14.77 0.46 -5.85
CA GLU A 55 16.09 0.31 -6.43
C GLU A 55 16.08 -0.59 -7.68
N THR A 56 14.95 -1.22 -7.99
CA THR A 56 14.80 -2.08 -9.17
C THR A 56 14.55 -1.26 -10.44
N ALA A 57 14.59 -1.93 -11.57
CA ALA A 57 14.32 -1.29 -12.87
C ALA A 57 12.86 -0.81 -12.98
N LEU A 58 11.91 -1.56 -12.44
CA LEU A 58 10.47 -1.30 -12.49
C LEU A 58 9.87 -1.33 -11.08
N PRO A 59 10.08 -0.28 -10.28
CA PRO A 59 9.49 -0.20 -8.95
C PRO A 59 7.97 -0.29 -8.97
N TYR A 60 7.43 -1.13 -8.09
CA TYR A 60 6.00 -1.28 -7.85
C TYR A 60 5.79 -1.59 -6.37
N TYR A 61 5.12 -0.70 -5.63
CA TYR A 61 5.05 -0.80 -4.18
C TYR A 61 3.81 -0.12 -3.61
N ALA A 62 3.51 -0.44 -2.35
CA ALA A 62 2.53 0.27 -1.53
C ALA A 62 3.20 1.01 -0.37
N ASP A 63 2.68 2.19 -0.06
CA ASP A 63 3.14 3.03 1.05
C ASP A 63 1.94 3.61 1.81
N PHE A 64 2.14 3.87 3.11
CA PHE A 64 1.13 4.45 3.99
C PHE A 64 1.78 5.54 4.84
N GLY A 65 1.00 6.51 5.26
CA GLY A 65 1.56 7.58 6.08
C GLY A 65 0.55 8.63 6.51
N TRP A 66 1.09 9.77 6.91
CA TRP A 66 0.35 10.88 7.45
C TRP A 66 0.80 12.18 6.80
N VAL A 67 -0.14 13.10 6.57
CA VAL A 67 0.16 14.47 6.18
C VAL A 67 -0.50 15.44 7.16
N VAL A 68 -0.02 16.68 7.17
CA VAL A 68 -0.59 17.81 7.94
C VAL A 68 -0.96 18.95 7.00
N ASP A 69 -1.74 19.89 7.50
CA ASP A 69 -2.05 21.12 6.76
C ASP A 69 -0.79 21.90 6.41
N GLN A 70 -0.84 22.59 5.28
CA GLN A 70 0.26 23.46 4.84
C GLN A 70 0.59 24.53 5.88
N GLY A 71 1.89 24.74 6.11
CA GLY A 71 2.39 25.73 7.08
C GLY A 71 2.53 25.20 8.51
N ILE A 72 2.18 23.95 8.78
CA ILE A 72 2.49 23.30 10.06
C ILE A 72 3.90 22.69 9.98
N GLU A 73 4.81 23.28 10.73
CA GLU A 73 6.19 22.76 10.87
C GLU A 73 6.22 21.65 11.91
N ILE A 74 6.15 20.42 11.46
CA ILE A 74 6.33 19.20 12.25
C ILE A 74 6.91 18.10 11.36
N GLU A 75 7.86 17.36 11.90
CA GLU A 75 8.46 16.24 11.18
C GLU A 75 7.53 15.02 11.24
N LEU A 76 7.16 14.51 10.08
CA LEU A 76 6.40 13.27 9.91
C LEU A 76 7.32 12.21 9.30
N PRO A 77 7.04 10.91 9.52
CA PRO A 77 7.81 9.88 8.84
C PRO A 77 7.58 9.97 7.33
N ASP A 78 8.66 9.83 6.60
CA ASP A 78 8.72 9.88 5.13
C ASP A 78 9.44 8.65 4.54
N GLY A 79 9.68 8.66 3.22
CA GLY A 79 10.38 7.59 2.52
C GLY A 79 11.84 7.37 2.93
N GLU A 80 12.45 8.33 3.65
CA GLU A 80 13.84 8.24 4.14
C GLU A 80 13.91 7.82 5.62
N THR A 81 12.80 7.83 6.32
CA THR A 81 12.71 7.49 7.75
C THR A 81 13.05 6.03 7.99
N ILE A 82 13.98 5.77 8.92
CA ILE A 82 14.33 4.40 9.33
C ILE A 82 13.47 4.00 10.53
N TRP A 83 12.66 3.00 10.34
CA TRP A 83 11.81 2.43 11.38
C TRP A 83 12.51 1.30 12.14
N SER A 84 12.17 1.16 13.41
CA SER A 84 12.59 0.04 14.26
C SER A 84 11.49 -0.99 14.36
N ALA A 85 11.83 -2.27 14.16
CA ALA A 85 10.90 -3.39 14.28
C ALA A 85 11.02 -4.06 15.65
N ASP A 86 9.90 -4.56 16.21
CA ASP A 86 9.84 -5.25 17.50
C ASP A 86 10.20 -6.75 17.41
N ARG A 87 10.38 -7.27 16.21
CA ARG A 87 10.71 -8.68 15.93
C ARG A 87 11.50 -8.81 14.62
N ASP A 88 11.79 -10.03 14.20
CA ASP A 88 12.70 -10.32 13.11
C ASP A 88 12.01 -10.84 11.83
N LYS A 89 10.70 -11.12 11.87
CA LYS A 89 9.91 -11.61 10.72
C LYS A 89 8.43 -11.36 10.88
N LEU A 90 7.72 -11.25 9.74
CA LEU A 90 6.27 -11.21 9.62
C LEU A 90 5.75 -12.57 9.15
N ILE A 91 4.85 -13.16 9.91
CA ILE A 91 4.11 -14.38 9.54
C ILE A 91 2.64 -14.21 9.94
N PRO A 92 1.68 -14.97 9.38
CA PRO A 92 0.25 -14.77 9.63
C PRO A 92 -0.16 -14.72 11.11
N SER A 93 0.48 -15.53 11.95
CA SER A 93 0.21 -15.57 13.39
C SER A 93 0.94 -14.52 14.23
N GLN A 94 1.83 -13.73 13.65
CA GLN A 94 2.72 -12.82 14.37
C GLN A 94 2.89 -11.48 13.61
N PRO A 95 1.99 -10.52 13.82
CA PRO A 95 2.14 -9.16 13.29
C PRO A 95 3.43 -8.51 13.76
N VAL A 96 4.03 -7.65 12.93
CA VAL A 96 5.18 -6.82 13.30
C VAL A 96 4.73 -5.42 13.68
N LYS A 97 5.34 -4.85 14.70
CA LYS A 97 5.18 -3.44 15.04
C LYS A 97 6.47 -2.68 14.71
N LEU A 98 6.33 -1.73 13.79
CA LEU A 98 7.35 -0.75 13.47
C LEU A 98 7.11 0.50 14.30
N SER A 99 8.18 1.19 14.72
CA SER A 99 8.08 2.42 15.51
C SER A 99 9.14 3.43 15.12
N TRP A 100 8.75 4.71 15.21
CA TRP A 100 9.63 5.85 15.02
C TRP A 100 9.16 7.05 15.84
N GLN A 101 10.08 7.95 16.21
CA GLN A 101 9.81 9.16 16.97
C GLN A 101 10.49 10.36 16.31
N ASN A 102 9.76 11.46 16.17
CA ASN A 102 10.26 12.67 15.53
C ASN A 102 11.10 13.60 16.44
N GLY A 103 11.29 13.26 17.71
CA GLY A 103 11.98 14.14 18.67
C GLY A 103 11.21 15.42 19.03
N GLN A 104 10.04 15.67 18.45
CA GLN A 104 9.18 16.84 18.67
C GLN A 104 7.91 16.49 19.47
N GLY A 105 7.89 15.32 20.11
CA GLY A 105 6.79 14.84 20.95
C GLY A 105 5.78 13.96 20.21
N LEU A 106 6.03 13.54 18.95
CA LEU A 106 5.21 12.55 18.30
C LEU A 106 5.94 11.20 18.21
N ARG A 107 5.16 10.16 18.49
CA ARG A 107 5.57 8.77 18.31
C ARG A 107 4.61 8.10 17.33
N PHE A 108 5.18 7.48 16.30
CA PHE A 108 4.48 6.75 15.26
C PHE A 108 4.69 5.26 15.45
N GLU A 109 3.61 4.51 15.40
CA GLU A 109 3.62 3.05 15.42
C GLU A 109 2.82 2.55 14.23
N ARG A 110 3.38 1.58 13.50
CA ARG A 110 2.72 0.86 12.41
C ARG A 110 2.73 -0.61 12.73
N GLU A 111 1.57 -1.19 12.93
CA GLU A 111 1.43 -2.63 13.06
C GLU A 111 1.02 -3.21 11.71
N ILE A 112 1.79 -4.16 11.20
CA ILE A 112 1.53 -4.85 9.95
C ILE A 112 1.26 -6.31 10.26
N ALA A 113 0.09 -6.78 9.88
CA ALA A 113 -0.29 -8.18 9.88
C ALA A 113 -0.45 -8.66 8.44
N VAL A 114 -0.28 -9.95 8.21
CA VAL A 114 -0.59 -10.62 6.95
C VAL A 114 -1.43 -11.84 7.25
N ASP A 115 -2.40 -12.16 6.39
CA ASP A 115 -3.17 -13.39 6.48
C ASP A 115 -2.45 -14.57 5.77
N GLU A 116 -3.10 -15.70 5.68
CA GLU A 116 -2.58 -16.91 5.00
C GLU A 116 -2.67 -16.83 3.47
N ASN A 117 -3.24 -15.74 2.93
CA ASN A 117 -3.42 -15.51 1.51
C ASN A 117 -2.67 -14.25 1.05
N TYR A 118 -3.39 -13.14 0.82
CA TYR A 118 -2.83 -11.97 0.13
C TYR A 118 -3.20 -10.64 0.80
N MET A 119 -3.84 -10.68 1.98
CA MET A 119 -4.31 -9.48 2.67
C MET A 119 -3.32 -9.05 3.75
N PHE A 120 -2.83 -7.83 3.63
CA PHE A 120 -2.13 -7.12 4.69
C PHE A 120 -3.13 -6.23 5.45
N THR A 121 -3.02 -6.21 6.76
CA THR A 121 -3.71 -5.24 7.62
C THR A 121 -2.68 -4.31 8.21
N ILE A 122 -2.85 -3.01 7.98
CA ILE A 122 -1.94 -1.95 8.42
C ILE A 122 -2.69 -1.08 9.44
N THR A 123 -2.26 -1.13 10.69
CA THR A 123 -2.80 -0.29 11.77
C THR A 123 -1.76 0.75 12.15
N ASP A 124 -2.00 1.99 11.74
CA ASP A 124 -1.16 3.14 12.05
C ASP A 124 -1.67 3.87 13.28
N ARG A 125 -0.77 4.15 14.25
CA ARG A 125 -1.03 4.91 15.47
C ARG A 125 -0.10 6.10 15.57
N VAL A 126 -0.64 7.23 15.98
CA VAL A 126 0.17 8.39 16.35
C VAL A 126 -0.16 8.78 17.79
N ILE A 127 0.86 8.87 18.63
CA ILE A 127 0.77 9.27 20.03
C ILE A 127 1.45 10.64 20.16
N ASN A 128 0.74 11.58 20.79
CA ASN A 128 1.21 12.94 21.01
C ASN A 128 1.63 13.13 22.47
N ASP A 129 2.91 12.97 22.74
CA ASP A 129 3.53 13.24 24.03
C ASP A 129 3.92 14.74 24.18
N GLY A 130 3.65 15.55 23.14
CA GLY A 130 3.91 16.98 23.10
C GLY A 130 2.73 17.83 23.62
N THR A 131 2.83 19.15 23.42
CA THR A 131 1.87 20.13 23.97
C THR A 131 0.97 20.78 22.90
N ARG A 132 1.22 20.52 21.60
CA ARG A 132 0.46 21.09 20.49
C ARG A 132 -0.64 20.15 20.04
N SER A 133 -1.85 20.69 19.79
CA SER A 133 -2.89 19.95 19.04
C SER A 133 -2.56 19.98 17.57
N LEU A 134 -2.80 18.87 16.88
CA LEU A 134 -2.54 18.68 15.46
C LEU A 134 -3.78 18.11 14.77
N LEU A 135 -3.88 18.32 13.47
CA LEU A 135 -4.82 17.63 12.58
C LEU A 135 -3.98 16.82 11.60
N LEU A 136 -4.12 15.50 11.63
CA LEU A 136 -3.34 14.58 10.80
C LEU A 136 -4.26 13.84 9.84
N TYR A 137 -3.87 13.77 8.57
CA TYR A 137 -4.62 13.10 7.52
C TYR A 137 -3.89 11.80 7.13
N PRO A 138 -4.48 10.63 7.38
CA PRO A 138 -3.89 9.37 6.95
C PRO A 138 -4.03 9.19 5.43
N TYR A 139 -3.01 8.62 4.79
CA TYR A 139 -3.04 8.26 3.38
C TYR A 139 -2.50 6.85 3.14
N GLY A 140 -2.86 6.30 1.98
CA GLY A 140 -2.19 5.14 1.39
C GLY A 140 -2.03 5.34 -0.09
N LEU A 141 -0.95 4.81 -0.66
CA LEU A 141 -0.70 4.85 -2.09
C LEU A 141 -0.17 3.52 -2.63
N ILE A 142 -0.46 3.25 -3.89
CA ILE A 142 0.22 2.27 -4.72
C ILE A 142 0.85 3.03 -5.87
N SER A 143 2.14 2.80 -6.09
CA SER A 143 2.90 3.44 -7.16
C SER A 143 3.58 2.42 -8.04
N ARG A 144 3.36 2.50 -9.34
CA ARG A 144 3.93 1.63 -10.37
C ARG A 144 4.74 2.44 -11.36
N THR A 145 5.95 2.00 -11.66
CA THR A 145 6.80 2.60 -12.67
C THR A 145 6.64 1.84 -13.97
N ASP A 146 6.37 2.58 -15.04
CA ASP A 146 6.07 2.14 -16.39
C ASP A 146 4.83 1.22 -16.49
N GLU A 147 4.22 1.21 -17.65
CA GLU A 147 3.15 0.28 -17.97
C GLU A 147 3.74 -1.13 -18.17
N PRO A 148 3.15 -2.19 -17.59
CA PRO A 148 3.60 -3.55 -17.85
C PRO A 148 3.27 -3.96 -19.29
N ASP A 149 3.94 -5.00 -19.80
CA ASP A 149 3.54 -5.64 -21.02
C ASP A 149 2.14 -6.23 -20.87
N THR A 150 1.13 -5.54 -21.39
CA THR A 150 -0.27 -6.00 -21.38
C THR A 150 -0.53 -6.88 -22.57
N LEU A 151 -1.39 -7.89 -22.41
CA LEU A 151 -1.77 -8.77 -23.52
C LEU A 151 -2.76 -8.11 -24.49
N GLY A 152 -3.25 -6.91 -24.20
CA GLY A 152 -4.13 -6.13 -25.06
C GLY A 152 -5.47 -6.81 -25.36
N PHE A 153 -5.96 -7.68 -24.49
CA PHE A 153 -7.28 -8.29 -24.67
C PHE A 153 -8.37 -7.31 -24.25
N PHE A 154 -9.19 -6.86 -25.19
CA PHE A 154 -10.34 -5.96 -24.99
C PHE A 154 -11.37 -6.42 -23.94
N ILE A 155 -11.28 -7.64 -23.44
CA ILE A 155 -12.31 -8.24 -22.57
C ILE A 155 -11.94 -8.10 -21.08
N LEU A 156 -10.69 -7.78 -20.76
CA LEU A 156 -10.20 -7.68 -19.38
C LEU A 156 -9.57 -6.32 -19.17
N HIS A 157 -10.02 -5.61 -18.14
CA HIS A 157 -9.37 -4.38 -17.74
C HIS A 157 -8.01 -4.65 -17.12
N GLU A 158 -6.98 -3.94 -17.58
CA GLU A 158 -5.64 -3.86 -17.01
C GLU A 158 -5.31 -2.37 -16.84
N GLY A 159 -5.04 -1.95 -15.61
CA GLY A 159 -4.80 -0.55 -15.28
C GLY A 159 -5.33 -0.13 -13.90
N PRO A 160 -5.33 1.16 -13.63
CA PRO A 160 -5.92 1.73 -12.42
C PRO A 160 -7.43 1.54 -12.37
N LEU A 161 -7.96 1.26 -11.17
CA LEU A 161 -9.40 1.10 -10.94
C LEU A 161 -9.74 1.35 -9.48
N GLY A 162 -11.02 1.46 -9.18
CA GLY A 162 -11.52 1.55 -7.80
C GLY A 162 -13.02 1.43 -7.74
N VAL A 163 -13.54 1.22 -6.53
CA VAL A 163 -14.95 1.28 -6.22
C VAL A 163 -15.19 2.42 -5.24
N PHE A 164 -16.08 3.35 -5.60
CA PHE A 164 -16.39 4.54 -4.85
C PHE A 164 -17.90 4.65 -4.69
N ASP A 165 -18.39 4.68 -3.45
CA ASP A 165 -19.83 4.66 -3.13
C ASP A 165 -20.58 3.56 -3.89
N GLY A 166 -19.97 2.37 -3.98
CA GLY A 166 -20.50 1.21 -4.69
C GLY A 166 -20.44 1.26 -6.22
N THR A 167 -19.76 2.27 -6.79
CA THR A 167 -19.60 2.41 -8.26
C THR A 167 -18.18 2.08 -8.68
N LEU A 168 -18.02 1.11 -9.59
CA LEU A 168 -16.74 0.78 -10.21
C LEU A 168 -16.32 1.88 -11.18
N GLN A 169 -15.08 2.32 -11.06
CA GLN A 169 -14.38 3.20 -12.00
C GLN A 169 -13.13 2.51 -12.50
N GLU A 170 -12.96 2.45 -13.81
CA GLU A 170 -11.80 1.86 -14.48
C GLU A 170 -11.17 2.91 -15.39
N LEU A 171 -9.83 3.05 -15.32
CA LEU A 171 -9.05 3.93 -16.15
C LEU A 171 -7.94 3.14 -16.83
N THR A 172 -7.78 3.33 -18.13
CA THR A 172 -6.62 2.79 -18.83
C THR A 172 -5.37 3.63 -18.53
N TYR A 173 -4.20 3.09 -18.81
CA TYR A 173 -2.96 3.85 -18.73
C TYR A 173 -2.98 5.05 -19.68
N ASP A 174 -3.60 4.92 -20.87
CA ASP A 174 -3.76 6.00 -21.83
C ASP A 174 -4.71 7.09 -21.32
N ASP A 175 -5.81 6.73 -20.66
CA ASP A 175 -6.70 7.73 -20.04
C ASP A 175 -5.94 8.62 -19.04
N LEU A 176 -5.02 8.03 -18.26
CA LEU A 176 -4.19 8.79 -17.32
C LEU A 176 -3.06 9.59 -18.00
N ARG A 177 -2.57 9.16 -19.17
CA ARG A 177 -1.64 9.98 -19.97
C ARG A 177 -2.34 11.20 -20.52
N ASP A 178 -3.59 11.05 -20.95
CA ASP A 178 -4.40 12.14 -21.49
C ASP A 178 -4.91 13.09 -20.39
N ASN A 179 -5.28 12.53 -19.22
CA ASN A 179 -5.76 13.27 -18.04
C ASN A 179 -4.95 12.88 -16.81
N PRO A 180 -3.81 13.54 -16.54
CA PRO A 180 -2.82 13.10 -15.53
C PRO A 180 -3.28 13.07 -14.08
N ALA A 181 -4.47 13.57 -13.76
CA ALA A 181 -5.03 13.53 -12.41
C ALA A 181 -6.55 13.44 -12.45
N GLU A 182 -7.09 12.42 -11.81
CA GLU A 182 -8.52 12.26 -11.56
C GLU A 182 -8.76 12.03 -10.07
N THR A 183 -9.78 12.70 -9.53
CA THR A 183 -10.06 12.70 -8.08
C THR A 183 -11.52 12.35 -7.84
N VAL A 184 -11.76 11.44 -6.90
CA VAL A 184 -13.11 10.96 -6.54
C VAL A 184 -13.29 11.07 -5.03
N GLN A 185 -14.46 11.54 -4.59
CA GLN A 185 -14.87 11.54 -3.19
C GLN A 185 -15.70 10.28 -2.91
N SER A 186 -15.48 9.63 -1.77
CA SER A 186 -16.25 8.45 -1.36
C SER A 186 -16.24 8.28 0.15
N THR A 187 -17.19 7.54 0.66
CA THR A 187 -17.12 6.96 2.00
C THR A 187 -17.13 5.45 1.86
N GLY A 188 -16.01 4.83 2.22
CA GLY A 188 -15.77 3.41 1.92
C GLY A 188 -15.34 3.16 0.48
N GLY A 189 -15.24 1.88 0.11
CA GLY A 189 -14.71 1.43 -1.17
C GLY A 189 -13.21 1.17 -1.14
N TRP A 190 -12.59 1.09 -2.33
CA TRP A 190 -11.17 0.78 -2.49
C TRP A 190 -10.63 1.36 -3.80
N ILE A 191 -9.30 1.46 -3.89
CA ILE A 191 -8.60 1.95 -5.09
C ILE A 191 -7.36 1.08 -5.34
N GLY A 192 -7.05 0.76 -6.60
CA GLY A 192 -5.94 -0.14 -6.91
C GLY A 192 -5.46 -0.10 -8.35
N ILE A 193 -4.57 -1.02 -8.67
CA ILE A 193 -4.06 -1.30 -10.02
C ILE A 193 -4.22 -2.80 -10.28
N THR A 194 -4.85 -3.14 -11.40
CA THR A 194 -5.07 -4.53 -11.80
C THR A 194 -4.28 -4.88 -13.06
N ASP A 195 -3.74 -6.08 -13.06
CA ASP A 195 -3.28 -6.80 -14.23
C ASP A 195 -4.27 -7.94 -14.56
N LYS A 196 -4.02 -8.68 -15.63
CA LYS A 196 -4.91 -9.78 -16.05
C LYS A 196 -5.31 -10.73 -14.91
N TYR A 197 -4.35 -11.15 -14.08
CA TYR A 197 -4.56 -12.15 -13.02
C TYR A 197 -4.28 -11.61 -11.62
N TRP A 198 -3.69 -10.42 -11.50
CA TRP A 198 -3.19 -9.85 -10.25
C TRP A 198 -3.89 -8.54 -9.94
N LEU A 199 -4.02 -8.26 -8.64
CA LEU A 199 -4.59 -7.02 -8.14
C LEU A 199 -3.77 -6.54 -6.95
N ALA A 200 -3.41 -5.27 -6.98
CA ALA A 200 -3.00 -4.52 -5.80
C ALA A 200 -4.10 -3.50 -5.47
N ALA A 201 -4.71 -3.59 -4.29
CA ALA A 201 -5.80 -2.70 -3.90
C ALA A 201 -5.63 -2.21 -2.47
N LEU A 202 -5.80 -0.91 -2.29
CA LEU A 202 -5.88 -0.22 -1.01
C LEU A 202 -7.34 -0.18 -0.56
N ILE A 203 -7.61 -0.69 0.62
CA ILE A 203 -8.94 -0.71 1.25
C ILE A 203 -8.84 0.11 2.54
N PRO A 204 -9.17 1.41 2.52
CA PRO A 204 -9.15 2.26 3.70
C PRO A 204 -10.24 1.88 4.70
N ASP A 205 -10.27 2.55 5.86
CA ASP A 205 -11.37 2.43 6.81
C ASP A 205 -12.69 2.83 6.14
N GLN A 206 -13.63 1.88 6.07
CA GLN A 206 -14.89 2.00 5.31
C GLN A 206 -15.87 3.04 5.89
N ASN A 207 -15.61 3.53 7.09
CA ASN A 207 -16.50 4.50 7.77
C ASN A 207 -15.97 5.94 7.72
N ILE A 208 -14.80 6.16 7.11
CA ILE A 208 -14.16 7.47 7.05
C ILE A 208 -14.25 8.00 5.62
N PRO A 209 -14.72 9.26 5.43
CA PRO A 209 -14.67 9.88 4.11
C PRO A 209 -13.24 9.94 3.57
N MET A 210 -13.11 9.65 2.29
CA MET A 210 -11.84 9.69 1.58
C MET A 210 -11.91 10.49 0.29
N THR A 211 -10.76 11.00 -0.11
CA THR A 211 -10.48 11.47 -1.46
C THR A 211 -9.59 10.45 -2.14
N GLY A 212 -10.13 9.68 -3.08
CA GLY A 212 -9.36 8.81 -3.97
C GLY A 212 -8.77 9.60 -5.12
N ARG A 213 -7.55 9.24 -5.55
CA ARG A 213 -6.89 9.89 -6.67
C ARG A 213 -6.18 8.89 -7.55
N PHE A 214 -6.37 9.04 -8.86
CA PHE A 214 -5.57 8.44 -9.91
C PHE A 214 -4.61 9.50 -10.43
N TYR A 215 -3.33 9.16 -10.53
CA TYR A 215 -2.30 10.15 -10.84
C TYR A 215 -1.21 9.59 -11.75
N TYR A 216 -0.79 10.39 -12.71
CA TYR A 216 0.28 10.08 -13.66
C TYR A 216 1.34 11.18 -13.69
N THR A 217 2.59 10.77 -13.76
CA THR A 217 3.71 11.68 -14.06
C THR A 217 4.68 11.02 -15.03
N ASN A 218 5.34 11.87 -15.83
CA ASN A 218 6.43 11.44 -16.71
C ASN A 218 7.65 12.32 -16.46
N THR A 219 8.76 11.71 -16.07
CA THR A 219 10.03 12.42 -15.86
C THR A 219 10.93 12.41 -17.09
N GLY A 220 10.38 12.07 -18.26
CA GLY A 220 11.07 11.99 -19.55
C GLY A 220 11.79 10.67 -19.80
N SER A 221 12.22 9.95 -18.77
CA SER A 221 12.83 8.62 -18.89
C SER A 221 11.98 7.50 -18.28
N ARG A 222 10.99 7.85 -17.47
CA ARG A 222 10.12 6.93 -16.74
C ARG A 222 8.73 7.52 -16.57
N GLU A 223 7.76 6.66 -16.80
CA GLU A 223 6.36 6.90 -16.44
C GLU A 223 6.11 6.44 -15.00
N LYS A 224 5.23 7.13 -14.30
CA LYS A 224 4.80 6.73 -12.97
C LYS A 224 3.28 6.85 -12.90
N PHE A 225 2.64 5.71 -12.63
CA PHE A 225 1.22 5.61 -12.37
C PHE A 225 1.02 5.40 -10.87
N GLN A 226 0.16 6.18 -10.27
CA GLN A 226 -0.11 6.12 -8.85
C GLN A 226 -1.62 6.14 -8.61
N VAL A 227 -2.06 5.34 -7.69
CA VAL A 227 -3.37 5.43 -7.08
C VAL A 227 -3.19 5.68 -5.60
N ASP A 228 -3.96 6.60 -5.05
CA ASP A 228 -3.87 6.91 -3.62
C ASP A 228 -5.23 7.33 -3.04
N TYR A 229 -5.32 7.28 -1.73
CA TYR A 229 -6.40 7.91 -1.00
C TYR A 229 -5.85 8.80 0.10
N LEU A 230 -6.60 9.83 0.43
CA LEU A 230 -6.44 10.67 1.60
C LEU A 230 -7.71 10.60 2.42
N LEU A 231 -7.62 10.16 3.68
CA LEU A 231 -8.77 10.14 4.60
C LEU A 231 -9.01 11.51 5.21
N GLU A 232 -10.23 11.72 5.72
CA GLU A 232 -10.56 12.89 6.53
C GLU A 232 -9.64 13.03 7.74
N GLY A 233 -9.30 14.29 8.08
CA GLY A 233 -8.36 14.61 9.13
C GLY A 233 -8.81 14.17 10.52
N LYS A 234 -7.90 13.57 11.28
CA LYS A 234 -8.09 13.14 12.66
C LYS A 234 -7.45 14.14 13.64
N PRO A 235 -8.22 14.75 14.55
CA PRO A 235 -7.67 15.64 15.56
C PRO A 235 -6.86 14.86 16.60
N LEU A 236 -5.64 15.31 16.85
CA LEU A 236 -4.71 14.73 17.83
C LEU A 236 -4.38 15.76 18.91
N ALA A 237 -5.04 15.66 20.05
CA ALA A 237 -4.79 16.52 21.21
C ALA A 237 -3.49 16.17 21.93
N PRO A 238 -2.91 17.09 22.76
CA PRO A 238 -1.85 16.76 23.70
C PRO A 238 -2.22 15.58 24.61
N ALA A 239 -1.26 14.68 24.86
CA ALA A 239 -1.45 13.42 25.57
C ALA A 239 -2.51 12.48 24.93
N GLY A 240 -2.91 12.78 23.71
CA GLY A 240 -3.87 11.99 22.92
C GLY A 240 -3.18 10.96 22.02
N ARG A 241 -4.02 10.10 21.45
CA ARG A 241 -3.63 9.18 20.39
C ARG A 241 -4.71 9.09 19.34
N ILE A 242 -4.31 8.81 18.11
CA ILE A 242 -5.20 8.46 17.01
C ILE A 242 -4.75 7.13 16.43
N GLU A 243 -5.69 6.42 15.87
CA GLU A 243 -5.47 5.12 15.21
C GLU A 243 -6.32 5.05 13.96
N VAL A 244 -5.77 4.42 12.91
CA VAL A 244 -6.49 4.08 11.69
C VAL A 244 -6.04 2.70 11.23
N THR A 245 -6.98 1.90 10.76
CA THR A 245 -6.69 0.59 10.18
C THR A 245 -7.08 0.60 8.71
N ASN A 246 -6.11 0.30 7.87
CA ASN A 246 -6.27 0.15 6.44
C ASN A 246 -5.86 -1.26 6.03
N ARG A 247 -6.23 -1.67 4.82
CA ARG A 247 -5.82 -2.96 4.26
C ARG A 247 -5.20 -2.78 2.90
N LEU A 248 -4.35 -3.73 2.55
CA LEU A 248 -3.74 -3.85 1.24
C LEU A 248 -3.93 -5.30 0.77
N PHE A 249 -4.67 -5.46 -0.30
CA PHE A 249 -4.67 -6.71 -1.05
C PHE A 249 -3.53 -6.65 -2.07
N ALA A 250 -2.67 -7.69 -2.11
CA ALA A 250 -1.59 -7.78 -3.08
C ALA A 250 -1.44 -9.25 -3.54
N GLY A 251 -2.18 -9.63 -4.59
CA GLY A 251 -2.21 -11.04 -4.95
C GLY A 251 -3.03 -11.43 -6.17
N ALA A 252 -3.31 -12.73 -6.26
CA ALA A 252 -4.10 -13.32 -7.34
C ALA A 252 -5.60 -13.03 -7.19
N LYS A 253 -6.27 -12.73 -8.31
CA LYS A 253 -7.72 -12.50 -8.38
C LYS A 253 -8.48 -13.84 -8.32
N VAL A 254 -8.46 -14.48 -7.16
CA VAL A 254 -9.24 -15.70 -6.91
C VAL A 254 -10.63 -15.29 -6.45
N VAL A 255 -11.65 -15.54 -7.28
CA VAL A 255 -13.03 -15.06 -7.09
C VAL A 255 -13.55 -15.38 -5.68
N THR A 256 -13.47 -16.64 -5.26
CA THR A 256 -13.96 -17.07 -3.94
C THR A 256 -13.27 -16.39 -2.78
N LEU A 257 -12.01 -15.99 -2.94
CA LEU A 257 -11.25 -15.26 -1.93
C LEU A 257 -11.64 -13.77 -1.92
N LEU A 258 -11.84 -13.17 -3.09
CA LEU A 258 -12.31 -11.79 -3.19
C LEU A 258 -13.72 -11.64 -2.62
N ASP A 259 -14.64 -12.58 -2.91
CA ASP A 259 -15.99 -12.62 -2.34
C ASP A 259 -15.96 -12.73 -0.80
N GLN A 260 -15.02 -13.53 -0.26
CA GLN A 260 -14.83 -13.60 1.19
C GLN A 260 -14.38 -12.26 1.78
N TYR A 261 -13.39 -11.61 1.16
CA TYR A 261 -12.88 -10.31 1.63
C TYR A 261 -13.92 -9.21 1.51
N GLU A 262 -14.76 -9.22 0.45
CA GLU A 262 -15.90 -8.32 0.33
C GLU A 262 -16.88 -8.52 1.51
N SER A 263 -17.20 -9.77 1.83
CA SER A 263 -18.07 -10.09 2.98
C SER A 263 -17.49 -9.67 4.32
N ASP A 264 -16.16 -9.77 4.49
CA ASP A 264 -15.49 -9.52 5.77
C ASP A 264 -15.17 -8.04 5.99
N PHE A 265 -14.98 -7.28 4.93
CA PHE A 265 -14.43 -5.92 5.00
C PHE A 265 -15.22 -4.84 4.25
N GLY A 266 -16.18 -5.22 3.43
CA GLY A 266 -17.02 -4.32 2.63
C GLY A 266 -16.52 -4.10 1.22
#